data_1919113f050ac6c82ce07abea9e137f8
#
_entry.id   1919113f050ac6c82ce07abea9e137f8
#
_cell.length_a   1.000
_cell.length_b   1.000
_cell.length_c   1.000
_cell.angle_alpha   90.00
_cell.angle_beta   90.00
_cell.angle_gamma   90.00
#
_symmetry.space_group_name_H-M   'P 1'
#
loop_
_entity.id
_entity.type
_entity.pdbx_description
1 polymer ?
#
loop_
_entity_poly.entity_id
_entity_poly.type
_entity_poly.pdbx_seq_one_letter_code
_entity_poly.pdbx_strand_id
1 'polypeptide(L)'
;MTDDEKMAFVQQLYATTGAGDFDTAETMLTDDFFIIEAEGLPMAGEYRGKRALRDLYSHVFGTLKVADLEPEGMTVGGDYVINVISFRFEDPSLAPAQLAELFRFRDGKVCEIRPYYFDPKPIVDAWAHSAAFLIRTTPTCQRCKRV
;
A
#
# COMPACT_ATOMS: atom_id res chain seq x y z
N MET A 1 -17.19 15.77 -10.66
CA MET A 1 -16.85 15.73 -9.23
C MET A 1 -16.21 17.04 -8.84
N THR A 2 -16.70 17.65 -7.75
CA THR A 2 -16.04 18.79 -7.11
C THR A 2 -14.76 18.34 -6.40
N ASP A 3 -13.95 19.28 -5.95
CA ASP A 3 -12.73 18.97 -5.21
C ASP A 3 -13.02 18.29 -3.87
N ASP A 4 -14.06 18.74 -3.15
CA ASP A 4 -14.51 18.11 -1.91
C ASP A 4 -15.02 16.68 -2.13
N GLU A 5 -15.73 16.43 -3.24
CA GLU A 5 -16.19 15.09 -3.60
C GLU A 5 -15.03 14.14 -3.91
N LYS A 6 -13.95 14.63 -4.57
CA LYS A 6 -12.75 13.82 -4.84
C LYS A 6 -12.02 13.46 -3.55
N MET A 7 -11.87 14.43 -2.63
CA MET A 7 -11.25 14.16 -1.32
C MET A 7 -12.06 13.15 -0.51
N ALA A 8 -13.39 13.33 -0.45
CA ALA A 8 -14.29 12.39 0.22
C ALA A 8 -14.23 10.99 -0.41
N PHE A 9 -14.10 10.91 -1.73
CA PHE A 9 -13.95 9.65 -2.46
C PHE A 9 -12.67 8.91 -2.08
N VAL A 10 -11.52 9.61 -1.99
CA VAL A 10 -10.24 9.00 -1.55
C VAL A 10 -10.35 8.52 -0.10
N GLN A 11 -10.96 9.32 0.80
CA GLN A 11 -11.19 8.90 2.19
C GLN A 11 -12.05 7.63 2.25
N GLN A 12 -13.12 7.55 1.43
CA GLN A 12 -13.96 6.36 1.33
C GLN A 12 -13.17 5.16 0.81
N LEU A 13 -12.30 5.34 -0.18
CA LEU A 13 -11.46 4.26 -0.70
C LEU A 13 -10.53 3.70 0.38
N TYR A 14 -9.86 4.57 1.17
CA TYR A 14 -9.05 4.13 2.31
C TYR A 14 -9.88 3.39 3.37
N ALA A 15 -11.04 3.91 3.72
CA ALA A 15 -11.92 3.26 4.70
C ALA A 15 -12.37 1.86 4.23
N THR A 16 -12.69 1.73 2.95
CA THR A 16 -13.15 0.48 2.33
C THR A 16 -12.01 -0.55 2.29
N THR A 17 -10.82 -0.15 1.84
CA THR A 17 -9.64 -1.04 1.79
C THR A 17 -9.14 -1.40 3.19
N GLY A 18 -9.16 -0.45 4.13
CA GLY A 18 -8.79 -0.68 5.52
C GLY A 18 -9.74 -1.66 6.25
N ALA A 19 -11.02 -1.70 5.85
CA ALA A 19 -11.99 -2.68 6.31
C ALA A 19 -11.86 -4.05 5.62
N GLY A 20 -10.99 -4.18 4.61
CA GLY A 20 -10.84 -5.39 3.79
C GLY A 20 -11.96 -5.62 2.78
N ASP A 21 -12.83 -4.63 2.57
CA ASP A 21 -13.93 -4.69 1.59
C ASP A 21 -13.41 -4.32 0.18
N PHE A 22 -12.61 -5.20 -0.38
CA PHE A 22 -12.05 -5.01 -1.71
C PHE A 22 -13.08 -5.12 -2.82
N ASP A 23 -14.20 -5.83 -2.61
CA ASP A 23 -15.26 -5.92 -3.60
C ASP A 23 -15.91 -4.55 -3.83
N THR A 24 -16.18 -3.80 -2.77
CA THR A 24 -16.64 -2.40 -2.86
C THR A 24 -15.55 -1.50 -3.43
N ALA A 25 -14.30 -1.61 -2.96
CA ALA A 25 -13.19 -0.80 -3.46
C ALA A 25 -13.00 -0.96 -4.99
N GLU A 26 -13.10 -2.18 -5.52
CA GLU A 26 -12.98 -2.46 -6.96
C GLU A 26 -14.06 -1.75 -7.80
N THR A 27 -15.24 -1.45 -7.24
CA THR A 27 -16.26 -0.66 -7.93
C THR A 27 -15.90 0.82 -8.09
N MET A 28 -15.00 1.31 -7.24
CA MET A 28 -14.50 2.69 -7.23
C MET A 28 -13.37 2.92 -8.24
N LEU A 29 -12.86 1.85 -8.85
CA LEU A 29 -11.74 1.88 -9.80
C LEU A 29 -12.25 1.77 -11.26
N THR A 30 -11.48 2.32 -12.21
CA THR A 30 -11.73 2.09 -13.64
C THR A 30 -11.31 0.67 -14.05
N ASP A 31 -11.82 0.17 -15.16
CA ASP A 31 -11.49 -1.18 -15.66
C ASP A 31 -10.00 -1.34 -16.00
N ASP A 32 -9.38 -0.26 -16.44
CA ASP A 32 -7.94 -0.17 -16.79
C ASP A 32 -7.09 0.46 -15.68
N PHE A 33 -7.60 0.46 -14.45
CA PHE A 33 -6.89 0.96 -13.27
C PHE A 33 -5.49 0.37 -13.15
N PHE A 34 -4.54 1.15 -12.65
CA PHE A 34 -3.19 0.68 -12.36
C PHE A 34 -2.55 1.40 -11.16
N ILE A 35 -1.59 0.71 -10.54
CA ILE A 35 -0.70 1.24 -9.51
C ILE A 35 0.73 1.07 -9.99
N ILE A 36 1.59 2.08 -9.79
CA ILE A 36 3.02 1.98 -10.02
C ILE A 36 3.75 2.19 -8.71
N GLU A 37 4.38 1.13 -8.22
CA GLU A 37 5.27 1.18 -7.06
C GLU A 37 6.70 1.51 -7.50
N ALA A 38 7.40 2.29 -6.65
CA ALA A 38 8.72 2.81 -6.98
C ALA A 38 9.77 1.72 -7.13
N GLU A 39 10.68 1.90 -8.09
CA GLU A 39 11.85 1.05 -8.27
C GLU A 39 12.71 1.00 -6.99
N GLY A 40 13.27 -0.16 -6.71
CA GLY A 40 14.10 -0.40 -5.52
C GLY A 40 13.32 -0.75 -4.25
N LEU A 41 11.99 -0.71 -4.27
CA LEU A 41 11.15 -1.21 -3.19
C LEU A 41 10.85 -2.70 -3.35
N PRO A 42 10.60 -3.44 -2.25
CA PRO A 42 10.26 -4.87 -2.32
C PRO A 42 9.02 -5.17 -3.16
N MET A 43 8.07 -4.23 -3.19
CA MET A 43 6.83 -4.33 -3.96
C MET A 43 6.91 -3.59 -5.30
N ALA A 44 8.10 -3.18 -5.76
CA ALA A 44 8.28 -2.44 -7.00
C ALA A 44 7.59 -3.09 -8.19
N GLY A 45 7.05 -2.26 -9.08
CA GLY A 45 6.44 -2.70 -10.32
C GLY A 45 5.08 -2.09 -10.59
N GLU A 46 4.44 -2.57 -11.63
CA GLU A 46 3.15 -2.10 -12.09
C GLU A 46 2.09 -3.18 -11.87
N TYR A 47 1.01 -2.81 -11.19
CA TYR A 47 -0.14 -3.65 -10.89
C TYR A 47 -1.33 -3.12 -11.70
N ARG A 48 -1.96 -3.96 -12.55
CA ARG A 48 -3.01 -3.55 -13.47
C ARG A 48 -4.35 -4.23 -13.21
N GLY A 49 -5.43 -3.51 -13.56
CA GLY A 49 -6.81 -3.97 -13.48
C GLY A 49 -7.43 -3.72 -12.11
N LYS A 50 -8.73 -3.97 -11.97
CA LYS A 50 -9.50 -3.71 -10.74
C LYS A 50 -8.95 -4.42 -9.50
N ARG A 51 -8.35 -5.59 -9.68
CA ARG A 51 -7.78 -6.39 -8.57
C ARG A 51 -6.40 -5.91 -8.13
N ALA A 52 -5.77 -4.99 -8.87
CA ALA A 52 -4.41 -4.51 -8.60
C ALA A 52 -4.24 -4.01 -7.15
N LEU A 53 -5.24 -3.27 -6.64
CA LEU A 53 -5.22 -2.75 -5.28
C LEU A 53 -5.28 -3.87 -4.23
N ARG A 54 -6.17 -4.85 -4.41
CA ARG A 54 -6.28 -6.05 -3.55
C ARG A 54 -4.98 -6.85 -3.53
N ASP A 55 -4.39 -7.08 -4.69
CA ASP A 55 -3.16 -7.86 -4.84
C ASP A 55 -1.98 -7.15 -4.16
N LEU A 56 -1.83 -5.84 -4.36
CA LEU A 56 -0.81 -5.03 -3.70
C LEU A 56 -0.99 -5.00 -2.18
N TYR A 57 -2.21 -4.77 -1.68
CA TYR A 57 -2.48 -4.76 -0.24
C TYR A 57 -2.15 -6.10 0.42
N SER A 58 -2.53 -7.22 -0.22
CA SER A 58 -2.17 -8.55 0.29
C SER A 58 -0.66 -8.73 0.41
N HIS A 59 0.10 -8.21 -0.58
CA HIS A 59 1.55 -8.27 -0.59
C HIS A 59 2.17 -7.35 0.48
N VAL A 60 1.74 -6.09 0.54
CA VAL A 60 2.30 -5.07 1.44
C VAL A 60 1.96 -5.37 2.91
N PHE A 61 0.68 -5.50 3.25
CA PHE A 61 0.28 -5.69 4.65
C PHE A 61 0.68 -7.06 5.19
N GLY A 62 0.64 -8.10 4.35
CA GLY A 62 1.08 -9.44 4.76
C GLY A 62 2.58 -9.52 5.06
N THR A 63 3.40 -8.74 4.36
CA THR A 63 4.86 -8.81 4.45
C THR A 63 5.46 -7.70 5.31
N LEU A 64 5.03 -6.45 5.15
CA LEU A 64 5.60 -5.31 5.87
C LEU A 64 5.07 -5.17 7.31
N LYS A 65 4.01 -5.89 7.66
CA LYS A 65 3.38 -5.76 8.98
C LYS A 65 3.04 -4.32 9.33
N VAL A 66 2.31 -3.67 8.42
CA VAL A 66 1.81 -2.31 8.63
C VAL A 66 0.72 -2.34 9.70
N ALA A 67 0.93 -1.60 10.78
CA ALA A 67 -0.01 -1.50 11.89
C ALA A 67 -1.06 -0.41 11.65
N ASP A 68 -0.64 0.72 11.04
CA ASP A 68 -1.50 1.87 10.85
C ASP A 68 -1.06 2.74 9.66
N LEU A 69 -2.05 3.42 9.04
CA LEU A 69 -1.89 4.44 8.03
C LEU A 69 -2.36 5.77 8.61
N GLU A 70 -1.44 6.62 9.01
CA GLU A 70 -1.72 7.91 9.63
C GLU A 70 -1.79 9.01 8.56
N PRO A 71 -3.00 9.59 8.30
CA PRO A 71 -3.11 10.69 7.35
C PRO A 71 -2.57 11.98 7.95
N GLU A 72 -1.71 12.69 7.21
CA GLU A 72 -1.14 13.98 7.61
C GLU A 72 -1.83 15.15 6.93
N GLY A 73 -2.28 14.98 5.69
CA GLY A 73 -2.98 16.04 4.95
C GLY A 73 -3.30 15.62 3.52
N MET A 74 -4.32 16.27 2.97
CA MET A 74 -4.81 15.99 1.62
C MET A 74 -4.95 17.28 0.82
N THR A 75 -4.60 17.25 -0.45
CA THR A 75 -4.79 18.35 -1.40
C THR A 75 -5.35 17.82 -2.71
N VAL A 76 -6.01 18.69 -3.47
CA VAL A 76 -6.63 18.36 -4.74
C VAL A 76 -6.18 19.35 -5.82
N GLY A 77 -6.02 18.87 -7.04
CA GLY A 77 -5.66 19.71 -8.19
C GLY A 77 -6.10 19.07 -9.50
N GLY A 78 -7.05 19.72 -10.18
CA GLY A 78 -7.53 19.22 -11.46
C GLY A 78 -8.17 17.82 -11.36
N ASP A 79 -7.56 16.83 -12.00
CA ASP A 79 -8.04 15.46 -12.04
C ASP A 79 -7.41 14.53 -10.98
N TYR A 80 -6.68 15.09 -10.00
CA TYR A 80 -6.01 14.27 -8.98
C TYR A 80 -6.17 14.80 -7.55
N VAL A 81 -6.01 13.89 -6.61
CA VAL A 81 -5.86 14.12 -5.17
C VAL A 81 -4.49 13.61 -4.76
N ILE A 82 -3.79 14.34 -3.89
CA ILE A 82 -2.59 13.86 -3.20
C ILE A 82 -2.90 13.77 -1.72
N ASN A 83 -2.64 12.60 -1.12
CA ASN A 83 -2.73 12.38 0.31
C ASN A 83 -1.35 12.10 0.89
N VAL A 84 -0.92 12.90 1.86
CA VAL A 84 0.32 12.66 2.61
C VAL A 84 0.00 11.77 3.78
N ILE A 85 0.70 10.65 3.91
CA ILE A 85 0.47 9.63 4.92
C ILE A 85 1.78 9.12 5.50
N SER A 86 1.70 8.59 6.72
CA SER A 86 2.78 7.83 7.35
C SER A 86 2.34 6.38 7.60
N PHE A 87 3.15 5.43 7.17
CA PHE A 87 3.03 4.03 7.55
C PHE A 87 3.71 3.80 8.88
N ARG A 88 2.99 3.24 9.84
CA ARG A 88 3.56 2.71 11.08
C ARG A 88 3.60 1.20 11.02
N PHE A 89 4.68 0.62 11.50
CA PHE A 89 4.86 -0.84 11.53
C PHE A 89 4.50 -1.41 12.91
N GLU A 90 4.14 -2.71 12.96
CA GLU A 90 3.86 -3.40 14.23
C GLU A 90 5.06 -3.39 15.18
N ASP A 91 6.28 -3.48 14.64
CA ASP A 91 7.50 -3.34 15.43
C ASP A 91 7.80 -1.86 15.68
N PRO A 92 7.71 -1.37 16.94
CA PRO A 92 7.92 0.03 17.27
C PRO A 92 9.39 0.48 17.15
N SER A 93 10.33 -0.45 16.95
CA SER A 93 11.74 -0.12 16.69
C SER A 93 12.00 0.34 15.25
N LEU A 94 11.07 0.07 14.34
CA LEU A 94 11.16 0.49 12.96
C LEU A 94 10.67 1.95 12.79
N ALA A 95 11.43 2.75 12.05
CA ALA A 95 11.03 4.11 11.72
C ALA A 95 9.79 4.10 10.81
N PRO A 96 8.83 5.02 10.98
CA PRO A 96 7.69 5.15 10.08
C PRO A 96 8.15 5.56 8.67
N ALA A 97 7.42 5.12 7.65
CA ALA A 97 7.64 5.52 6.27
C ALA A 97 6.65 6.61 5.87
N GLN A 98 7.16 7.76 5.46
CA GLN A 98 6.34 8.88 4.99
C GLN A 98 6.27 8.87 3.45
N LEU A 99 5.08 9.06 2.91
CA LEU A 99 4.84 9.12 1.47
C LEU A 99 3.68 10.03 1.12
N ALA A 100 3.65 10.48 -0.13
CA ALA A 100 2.52 11.15 -0.74
C ALA A 100 1.92 10.20 -1.79
N GLU A 101 0.64 9.85 -1.63
CA GLU A 101 -0.07 9.05 -2.64
C GLU A 101 -0.87 9.95 -3.58
N LEU A 102 -0.60 9.84 -4.87
CA LEU A 102 -1.38 10.48 -5.91
C LEU A 102 -2.50 9.52 -6.36
N PHE A 103 -3.73 10.04 -6.39
CA PHE A 103 -4.92 9.40 -6.92
C PHE A 103 -5.41 10.19 -8.13
N ARG A 104 -5.36 9.62 -9.32
CA ARG A 104 -5.87 10.26 -10.53
C ARG A 104 -7.29 9.79 -10.81
N PHE A 105 -8.13 10.75 -11.19
CA PHE A 105 -9.53 10.53 -11.49
C PHE A 105 -9.81 10.57 -12.99
N ARG A 106 -10.70 9.70 -13.44
CA ARG A 106 -11.29 9.71 -14.77
C ARG A 106 -12.70 9.13 -14.69
N ASP A 107 -13.66 9.81 -15.32
CA ASP A 107 -15.07 9.39 -15.37
C ASP A 107 -15.67 9.07 -13.97
N GLY A 108 -15.32 9.88 -12.97
CA GLY A 108 -15.82 9.74 -11.60
C GLY A 108 -15.25 8.57 -10.81
N LYS A 109 -14.17 7.94 -11.28
CA LYS A 109 -13.46 6.83 -10.62
C LYS A 109 -11.96 7.07 -10.58
N VAL A 110 -11.26 6.35 -9.70
CA VAL A 110 -9.80 6.35 -9.67
C VAL A 110 -9.26 5.45 -10.78
N CYS A 111 -8.37 5.99 -11.62
CA CYS A 111 -7.73 5.26 -12.72
C CYS A 111 -6.24 5.00 -12.49
N GLU A 112 -5.59 5.72 -11.57
CA GLU A 112 -4.19 5.56 -11.21
C GLU A 112 -4.00 5.84 -9.72
N ILE A 113 -3.15 5.04 -9.07
CA ILE A 113 -2.53 5.36 -7.78
C ILE A 113 -1.02 5.31 -7.97
N ARG A 114 -0.32 6.32 -7.43
CA ARG A 114 1.14 6.39 -7.48
C ARG A 114 1.69 6.96 -6.18
N PRO A 115 2.31 6.14 -5.33
CA PRO A 115 2.99 6.62 -4.13
C PRO A 115 4.36 7.21 -4.46
N TYR A 116 4.71 8.28 -3.74
CA TYR A 116 6.00 8.97 -3.79
C TYR A 116 6.60 8.93 -2.39
N TYR A 117 7.57 8.08 -2.17
CA TYR A 117 8.22 7.91 -0.87
C TYR A 117 9.22 9.03 -0.62
N PHE A 118 9.13 9.68 0.56
CA PHE A 118 10.11 10.67 0.99
C PHE A 118 11.48 10.00 1.23
N ASP A 119 11.47 8.87 1.94
CA ASP A 119 12.61 7.99 2.14
C ASP A 119 12.14 6.53 1.99
N PRO A 120 12.65 5.77 1.03
CA PRO A 120 12.27 4.36 0.86
C PRO A 120 12.90 3.44 1.90
N LYS A 121 13.93 3.90 2.64
CA LYS A 121 14.68 3.05 3.58
C LYS A 121 13.82 2.40 4.66
N PRO A 122 12.85 3.07 5.32
CA PRO A 122 11.98 2.42 6.31
C PRO A 122 11.21 1.22 5.74
N ILE A 123 10.75 1.28 4.48
CA ILE A 123 10.08 0.15 3.82
C ILE A 123 11.03 -1.01 3.60
N VAL A 124 12.24 -0.73 3.11
CA VAL A 124 13.29 -1.74 2.89
C VAL A 124 13.70 -2.41 4.20
N ASP A 125 13.86 -1.62 5.27
CA ASP A 125 14.20 -2.13 6.60
C ASP A 125 13.09 -3.01 7.17
N ALA A 126 11.82 -2.62 7.05
CA ALA A 126 10.67 -3.39 7.49
C ALA A 126 10.56 -4.72 6.75
N TRP A 127 10.80 -4.72 5.44
CA TRP A 127 10.84 -5.93 4.63
C TRP A 127 11.94 -6.90 5.09
N ALA A 128 13.17 -6.39 5.28
CA ALA A 128 14.31 -7.19 5.71
C ALA A 128 14.08 -7.78 7.12
N HIS A 129 13.44 -7.01 8.02
CA HIS A 129 13.09 -7.46 9.36
C HIS A 129 12.10 -8.63 9.32
N SER A 130 11.04 -8.53 8.52
CA SER A 130 10.04 -9.59 8.35
C SER A 130 10.63 -10.86 7.73
N ALA A 131 11.51 -10.73 6.74
CA ALA A 131 12.20 -11.87 6.12
C ALA A 131 13.13 -12.59 7.12
N ALA A 132 13.86 -11.87 7.96
CA ALA A 132 14.72 -12.44 9.00
C ALA A 132 13.94 -13.19 10.08
N PHE A 133 12.72 -12.71 10.42
CA PHE A 133 11.84 -13.37 11.37
C PHE A 133 11.33 -14.72 10.83
N LEU A 134 10.95 -14.80 9.56
CA LEU A 134 10.48 -16.02 8.91
C LEU A 134 11.58 -17.13 8.89
N ILE A 135 12.84 -16.74 8.68
CA ILE A 135 13.96 -17.69 8.69
C ILE A 135 14.21 -18.27 10.10
N ARG A 136 13.98 -17.49 11.16
CA ARG A 136 14.16 -17.94 12.56
C ARG A 136 13.03 -18.82 13.04
N THR A 137 11.84 -18.73 12.47
CA THR A 137 10.64 -19.48 12.90
C THR A 137 10.42 -20.77 12.10
N THR A 138 11.19 -21.04 11.04
CA THR A 138 11.17 -22.33 10.35
C THR A 138 11.92 -23.36 11.22
N PRO A 139 11.26 -24.40 11.76
CA PRO A 139 11.97 -25.43 12.52
C PRO A 139 12.95 -26.14 11.58
N THR A 140 14.22 -26.09 11.92
CA THR A 140 15.27 -26.91 11.28
C THR A 140 14.84 -28.36 11.41
N CYS A 141 14.47 -29.00 10.32
CA CYS A 141 14.16 -30.42 10.32
C CYS A 141 15.44 -31.21 10.68
N GLN A 142 15.63 -31.48 11.98
CA GLN A 142 16.65 -32.39 12.49
C GLN A 142 16.24 -33.83 12.21
N ARG A 143 16.09 -34.25 10.96
CA ARG A 143 15.87 -35.64 10.61
C ARG A 143 16.59 -36.03 9.32
N CYS A 144 17.91 -36.04 9.37
CA CYS A 144 18.74 -36.81 8.47
C CYS A 144 20.06 -37.17 9.19
N LYS A 145 19.97 -37.97 10.26
CA LYS A 145 21.08 -38.81 10.71
C LYS A 145 20.53 -40.16 11.07
N ARG A 146 20.59 -41.09 10.12
CA ARG A 146 20.74 -42.56 10.19
C ARG A 146 20.62 -43.07 8.76
N VAL A 147 21.63 -43.46 8.12
CA VAL A 147 22.34 -44.72 8.10
C VAL A 147 23.69 -44.46 7.45
#